data_f49e0ab6e511a9768b56e2de01694056
#
_entry.id   f49e0ab6e511a9768b56e2de01694056
#
_cell.length_a   1.000
_cell.length_b   1.000
_cell.length_c   1.000
_cell.angle_alpha   90.00
_cell.angle_beta   90.00
_cell.angle_gamma   90.00
#
_symmetry.space_group_name_H-M   'P 1'
#
loop_
_entity.id
_entity.type
_entity.pdbx_description
1 polymer ?
#
loop_
_entity_poly.entity_id
_entity_poly.type
_entity_poly.pdbx_seq_one_letter_code
_entity_poly.pdbx_strand_id
1 'polypeptide(L)'
;MPSREEAKTVVRRLHALSGSAEIVRKAAARELARRDPLDANELLHHVIFLARDAWEPATCVLSAFVAALGQEAASIPYADSLRRMAEVQSLESVADLFETAPARKEFDEGAAAKADAKVLTQSLGHLKQQARLTRDPDVLARLVTVSNPSVVRNALLNPRLTEDLVVRMAARRPARPEPLVEIWKSSRWSTRHAVRRALVFNPYLPPEVGVKIVPLLNGNDLAELAGDASVHPSLREQAARLLTAAGPV
;
A
#
# COMPACT_ATOMS: atom_id res chain seq x y z
N MET A 1 -6.99 -18.56 20.46
CA MET A 1 -6.72 -18.36 19.03
C MET A 1 -8.00 -17.92 18.33
N PRO A 2 -8.03 -16.80 17.65
CA PRO A 2 -9.21 -16.33 16.96
C PRO A 2 -9.59 -17.30 15.83
N SER A 3 -10.89 -17.59 15.74
CA SER A 3 -11.43 -18.40 14.65
C SER A 3 -11.73 -17.54 13.41
N ARG A 4 -11.96 -18.18 12.26
CA ARG A 4 -12.41 -17.50 11.05
C ARG A 4 -13.71 -16.70 11.24
N GLU A 5 -14.63 -17.22 12.07
CA GLU A 5 -15.90 -16.51 12.39
C GLU A 5 -15.66 -15.29 13.30
N GLU A 6 -14.74 -15.38 14.23
CA GLU A 6 -14.34 -14.22 15.03
C GLU A 6 -13.71 -13.14 14.14
N ALA A 7 -12.83 -13.53 13.20
CA ALA A 7 -12.25 -12.60 12.24
C ALA A 7 -13.33 -11.91 11.38
N LYS A 8 -14.33 -12.64 10.89
CA LYS A 8 -15.49 -12.05 10.19
C LYS A 8 -16.24 -11.04 11.05
N THR A 9 -16.42 -11.34 12.34
CA THR A 9 -17.09 -10.43 13.28
C THR A 9 -16.29 -9.16 13.48
N VAL A 10 -14.96 -9.26 13.65
CA VAL A 10 -14.06 -8.10 13.73
C VAL A 10 -14.11 -7.28 12.45
N VAL A 11 -14.07 -7.94 11.29
CA VAL A 11 -14.15 -7.27 9.98
C VAL A 11 -15.46 -6.49 9.85
N ARG A 12 -16.62 -7.09 10.15
CA ARG A 12 -17.91 -6.39 10.07
C ARG A 12 -17.94 -5.17 10.99
N ARG A 13 -17.46 -5.30 12.21
CA ARG A 13 -17.41 -4.21 13.20
C ARG A 13 -16.51 -3.06 12.74
N LEU A 14 -15.31 -3.35 12.24
CA LEU A 14 -14.39 -2.33 11.75
C LEU A 14 -14.87 -1.71 10.44
N HIS A 15 -15.42 -2.51 9.54
CA HIS A 15 -15.96 -2.01 8.27
C HIS A 15 -17.14 -1.04 8.47
N ALA A 16 -17.95 -1.22 9.52
CA ALA A 16 -19.00 -0.28 9.86
C ALA A 16 -18.48 1.16 10.14
N LEU A 17 -17.18 1.32 10.41
CA LEU A 17 -16.51 2.59 10.62
C LEU A 17 -15.90 3.17 9.33
N SER A 18 -16.10 2.55 8.16
CA SER A 18 -15.40 2.85 6.90
C SER A 18 -15.69 4.24 6.30
N GLY A 19 -16.63 5.00 6.86
CA GLY A 19 -16.86 6.40 6.48
C GLY A 19 -15.65 7.33 6.68
N SER A 20 -14.67 6.95 7.50
CA SER A 20 -13.42 7.69 7.71
C SER A 20 -12.23 6.73 7.81
N ALA A 21 -11.31 6.82 6.87
CA ALA A 21 -10.10 6.01 6.84
C ALA A 21 -9.25 6.16 8.11
N GLU A 22 -9.21 7.35 8.71
CA GLU A 22 -8.49 7.59 9.95
C GLU A 22 -9.13 6.87 11.15
N ILE A 23 -10.45 6.89 11.22
CA ILE A 23 -11.19 6.23 12.31
C ILE A 23 -10.98 4.72 12.24
N VAL A 24 -11.13 4.11 11.05
CA VAL A 24 -10.93 2.67 10.87
C VAL A 24 -9.48 2.29 11.19
N ARG A 25 -8.49 3.07 10.74
CA ARG A 25 -7.07 2.82 11.05
C ARG A 25 -6.81 2.82 12.56
N LYS A 26 -7.27 3.84 13.28
CA LYS A 26 -7.12 3.92 14.74
C LYS A 26 -7.88 2.78 15.46
N ALA A 27 -9.04 2.39 14.95
CA ALA A 27 -9.79 1.26 15.49
C ALA A 27 -9.06 -0.07 15.23
N ALA A 28 -8.45 -0.24 14.06
CA ALA A 28 -7.61 -1.40 13.72
C ALA A 28 -6.38 -1.48 14.63
N ALA A 29 -5.68 -0.35 14.88
CA ALA A 29 -4.56 -0.31 15.82
C ALA A 29 -4.98 -0.74 17.24
N ARG A 30 -6.11 -0.23 17.73
CA ARG A 30 -6.65 -0.62 19.05
C ARG A 30 -7.07 -2.10 19.10
N GLU A 31 -7.58 -2.63 18.00
CA GLU A 31 -7.94 -4.05 17.89
C GLU A 31 -6.72 -4.95 18.03
N LEU A 32 -5.60 -4.60 17.38
CA LEU A 32 -4.33 -5.29 17.58
C LEU A 32 -3.83 -5.11 19.00
N ALA A 33 -3.71 -3.88 19.50
CA ALA A 33 -3.13 -3.56 20.80
C ALA A 33 -3.82 -4.26 22.00
N ARG A 34 -5.10 -4.67 21.86
CA ARG A 34 -5.84 -5.40 22.90
C ARG A 34 -5.57 -6.90 22.94
N ARG A 35 -4.94 -7.44 21.90
CA ARG A 35 -4.66 -8.87 21.76
C ARG A 35 -3.24 -9.17 22.23
N ASP A 36 -2.96 -10.41 22.52
CA ASP A 36 -1.57 -10.85 22.56
C ASP A 36 -1.02 -11.01 21.13
N PRO A 37 0.31 -11.06 20.95
CA PRO A 37 0.92 -11.09 19.62
C PRO A 37 0.52 -12.29 18.78
N LEU A 38 0.28 -13.47 19.41
CA LEU A 38 -0.08 -14.69 18.69
C LEU A 38 -1.49 -14.57 18.12
N ASP A 39 -2.45 -14.12 18.95
CA ASP A 39 -3.83 -13.88 18.53
C ASP A 39 -3.95 -12.75 17.50
N ALA A 40 -3.09 -11.73 17.57
CA ALA A 40 -3.05 -10.67 16.58
C ALA A 40 -2.60 -11.18 15.20
N ASN A 41 -1.59 -12.04 15.15
CA ASN A 41 -1.11 -12.65 13.92
C ASN A 41 -2.16 -13.60 13.32
N GLU A 42 -2.82 -14.41 14.13
CA GLU A 42 -3.92 -15.27 13.66
C GLU A 42 -5.07 -14.45 13.08
N LEU A 43 -5.46 -13.37 13.75
CA LEU A 43 -6.46 -12.46 13.21
C LEU A 43 -6.04 -11.88 11.86
N LEU A 44 -4.81 -11.39 11.75
CA LEU A 44 -4.28 -10.86 10.47
C LEU A 44 -4.29 -11.93 9.38
N HIS A 45 -3.87 -13.15 9.71
CA HIS A 45 -3.88 -14.29 8.79
C HIS A 45 -5.29 -14.55 8.24
N HIS A 46 -6.30 -14.68 9.12
CA HIS A 46 -7.68 -14.87 8.70
C HIS A 46 -8.19 -13.71 7.83
N VAL A 47 -7.88 -12.46 8.18
CA VAL A 47 -8.33 -11.29 7.42
C VAL A 47 -7.68 -11.23 6.03
N ILE A 48 -6.39 -11.63 5.90
CA ILE A 48 -5.69 -11.73 4.61
C ILE A 48 -6.44 -12.72 3.70
N PHE A 49 -6.79 -13.89 4.19
CA PHE A 49 -7.48 -14.91 3.39
C PHE A 49 -8.94 -14.52 3.07
N LEU A 50 -9.63 -13.84 3.98
CA LEU A 50 -10.96 -13.29 3.70
C LEU A 50 -10.91 -12.21 2.61
N ALA A 51 -9.85 -11.39 2.58
CA ALA A 51 -9.64 -10.40 1.52
C ALA A 51 -9.29 -11.05 0.18
N ARG A 52 -8.41 -12.08 0.18
CA ARG A 52 -8.10 -12.90 -1.00
C ARG A 52 -9.34 -13.53 -1.60
N ASP A 53 -10.26 -14.00 -0.78
CA ASP A 53 -11.53 -14.60 -1.19
C ASP A 53 -12.54 -13.55 -1.71
N ALA A 54 -12.06 -12.36 -2.07
CA ALA A 54 -12.81 -11.25 -2.64
C ALA A 54 -13.96 -10.72 -1.76
N TRP A 55 -13.88 -10.91 -0.44
CA TRP A 55 -14.83 -10.28 0.47
C TRP A 55 -14.42 -8.82 0.71
N GLU A 56 -15.11 -7.90 0.03
CA GLU A 56 -14.79 -6.47 0.03
C GLU A 56 -14.62 -5.85 1.43
N PRO A 57 -15.48 -6.13 2.44
CA PRO A 57 -15.26 -5.64 3.79
C PRO A 57 -13.90 -6.05 4.38
N ALA A 58 -13.43 -7.28 4.09
CA ALA A 58 -12.13 -7.74 4.55
C ALA A 58 -10.98 -7.02 3.86
N THR A 59 -11.09 -6.74 2.56
CA THR A 59 -10.09 -5.95 1.81
C THR A 59 -9.98 -4.52 2.38
N CYS A 60 -11.10 -3.89 2.71
CA CYS A 60 -11.14 -2.57 3.35
C CYS A 60 -10.45 -2.60 4.73
N VAL A 61 -10.80 -3.57 5.57
CA VAL A 61 -10.27 -3.70 6.93
C VAL A 61 -8.80 -4.13 6.92
N LEU A 62 -8.38 -5.02 6.01
CA LEU A 62 -6.96 -5.36 5.83
C LEU A 62 -6.14 -4.13 5.47
N SER A 63 -6.64 -3.28 4.57
CA SER A 63 -6.00 -2.00 4.25
C SER A 63 -5.82 -1.12 5.50
N ALA A 64 -6.80 -1.11 6.40
CA ALA A 64 -6.71 -0.37 7.66
C ALA A 64 -5.70 -0.99 8.65
N PHE A 65 -5.63 -2.32 8.78
CA PHE A 65 -4.62 -3.01 9.58
C PHE A 65 -3.21 -2.73 9.07
N VAL A 66 -2.99 -2.84 7.76
CA VAL A 66 -1.69 -2.54 7.13
C VAL A 66 -1.29 -1.08 7.36
N ALA A 67 -2.24 -0.14 7.23
CA ALA A 67 -1.98 1.27 7.52
C ALA A 67 -1.70 1.51 9.02
N ALA A 68 -2.37 0.78 9.92
CA ALA A 68 -2.14 0.85 11.35
C ALA A 68 -0.74 0.37 11.73
N LEU A 69 -0.29 -0.76 11.18
CA LEU A 69 1.07 -1.28 11.39
C LEU A 69 2.17 -0.31 10.93
N GLY A 70 1.89 0.53 9.91
CA GLY A 70 2.85 1.53 9.43
C GLY A 70 2.78 2.87 10.16
N GLN A 71 1.57 3.36 10.47
CA GLN A 71 1.36 4.73 10.94
C GLN A 71 1.05 4.84 12.45
N GLU A 72 0.54 3.76 13.03
CA GLU A 72 0.14 3.70 14.46
C GLU A 72 0.98 2.64 15.22
N ALA A 73 2.13 2.23 14.67
CA ALA A 73 2.98 1.18 15.28
C ALA A 73 3.31 1.46 16.75
N ALA A 74 3.58 2.72 17.09
CA ALA A 74 3.84 3.12 18.48
C ALA A 74 2.68 2.86 19.45
N SER A 75 1.44 2.70 18.95
CA SER A 75 0.27 2.37 19.76
C SER A 75 0.03 0.86 19.91
N ILE A 76 0.83 0.04 19.25
CA ILE A 76 0.77 -1.43 19.30
C ILE A 76 1.99 -1.90 20.09
N PRO A 77 1.84 -2.34 21.35
CA PRO A 77 2.95 -2.58 22.29
C PRO A 77 4.00 -3.60 21.81
N TYR A 78 3.64 -4.45 20.85
CA TYR A 78 4.47 -5.55 20.34
C TYR A 78 4.67 -5.50 18.83
N ALA A 79 4.48 -4.34 18.20
CA ALA A 79 4.57 -4.20 16.72
C ALA A 79 5.88 -4.76 16.16
N ASP A 80 7.01 -4.53 16.83
CA ASP A 80 8.33 -4.99 16.41
C ASP A 80 8.53 -6.51 16.53
N SER A 81 7.69 -7.20 17.31
CA SER A 81 7.79 -8.66 17.50
C SER A 81 6.85 -9.46 16.61
N LEU A 82 5.86 -8.83 15.97
CA LEU A 82 4.85 -9.49 15.15
C LEU A 82 5.47 -10.38 14.05
N ARG A 83 6.47 -9.87 13.33
CA ARG A 83 7.17 -10.66 12.30
C ARG A 83 7.73 -11.95 12.88
N ARG A 84 8.53 -11.84 13.95
CA ARG A 84 9.16 -13.01 14.59
C ARG A 84 8.11 -14.02 15.10
N MET A 85 7.03 -13.53 15.67
CA MET A 85 5.95 -14.38 16.12
C MET A 85 5.21 -15.06 14.97
N ALA A 86 4.99 -14.36 13.85
CA ALA A 86 4.40 -14.95 12.64
C ALA A 86 5.29 -16.07 12.07
N GLU A 87 6.61 -15.88 12.07
CA GLU A 87 7.58 -16.90 11.66
C GLU A 87 7.50 -18.14 12.57
N VAL A 88 7.44 -17.96 13.90
CA VAL A 88 7.28 -19.06 14.87
C VAL A 88 5.96 -19.81 14.68
N GLN A 89 4.89 -19.11 14.35
CA GLN A 89 3.57 -19.67 14.07
C GLN A 89 3.45 -20.30 12.66
N SER A 90 4.48 -20.18 11.81
CA SER A 90 4.44 -20.57 10.39
C SER A 90 3.34 -19.83 9.59
N LEU A 91 3.02 -18.59 9.98
CA LEU A 91 2.05 -17.73 9.31
C LEU A 91 2.76 -16.86 8.25
N GLU A 92 3.24 -17.49 7.17
CA GLU A 92 3.99 -16.82 6.10
C GLU A 92 3.25 -15.62 5.52
N SER A 93 1.92 -15.71 5.36
CA SER A 93 1.10 -14.60 4.85
C SER A 93 1.16 -13.34 5.71
N VAL A 94 1.40 -13.48 7.01
CA VAL A 94 1.58 -12.37 7.94
C VAL A 94 3.05 -11.93 7.98
N ALA A 95 3.99 -12.88 8.01
CA ALA A 95 5.42 -12.60 7.99
C ALA A 95 5.82 -11.77 6.76
N ASP A 96 5.24 -12.08 5.61
CA ASP A 96 5.42 -11.35 4.35
C ASP A 96 5.11 -9.84 4.45
N LEU A 97 4.16 -9.43 5.31
CA LEU A 97 3.82 -8.00 5.48
C LEU A 97 4.98 -7.16 6.03
N PHE A 98 5.98 -7.80 6.63
CA PHE A 98 7.14 -7.18 7.27
C PHE A 98 8.43 -7.37 6.46
N GLU A 99 8.34 -7.89 5.23
CA GLU A 99 9.50 -8.06 4.36
C GLU A 99 10.13 -6.71 4.02
N THR A 100 11.46 -6.66 4.08
CA THR A 100 12.26 -5.49 3.73
C THR A 100 13.40 -5.91 2.81
N ALA A 101 13.47 -5.30 1.64
CA ALA A 101 14.53 -5.52 0.67
C ALA A 101 14.72 -4.26 -0.18
N PRO A 102 15.87 -4.06 -0.85
CA PRO A 102 16.04 -2.97 -1.81
C PRO A 102 15.09 -3.16 -3.00
N ALA A 103 14.66 -2.06 -3.62
CA ALA A 103 13.80 -2.11 -4.81
C ALA A 103 14.43 -2.92 -5.95
N ARG A 104 13.60 -3.48 -6.83
CA ARG A 104 14.08 -4.27 -8.00
C ARG A 104 14.95 -3.45 -8.93
N LYS A 105 14.64 -2.15 -9.08
CA LYS A 105 15.41 -1.19 -9.85
C LYS A 105 15.70 0.05 -9.01
N GLU A 106 16.95 0.50 -9.10
CA GLU A 106 17.35 1.78 -8.53
C GLU A 106 17.11 2.92 -9.51
N PHE A 107 16.81 4.09 -8.97
CA PHE A 107 16.55 5.29 -9.74
C PHE A 107 17.88 6.00 -10.05
N ASP A 108 18.13 6.25 -11.35
CA ASP A 108 19.31 7.02 -11.77
C ASP A 108 19.01 8.53 -11.66
N GLU A 109 19.62 9.15 -10.65
CA GLU A 109 19.52 10.58 -10.36
C GLU A 109 20.08 11.44 -11.53
N GLY A 110 21.10 10.96 -12.23
CA GLY A 110 21.71 11.70 -13.33
C GLY A 110 20.80 11.83 -14.55
N ALA A 111 20.08 10.75 -14.90
CA ALA A 111 19.11 10.76 -16.00
C ALA A 111 17.88 11.60 -15.65
N ALA A 112 17.45 11.59 -14.39
CA ALA A 112 16.28 12.34 -13.93
C ALA A 112 16.51 13.84 -13.81
N ALA A 113 17.69 14.26 -13.36
CA ALA A 113 18.03 15.68 -13.24
C ALA A 113 17.89 16.41 -14.57
N LYS A 114 18.22 15.74 -15.70
CA LYS A 114 18.05 16.29 -17.05
C LYS A 114 16.57 16.41 -17.45
N ALA A 115 15.72 15.49 -17.01
CA ALA A 115 14.29 15.52 -17.33
C ALA A 115 13.54 16.55 -16.46
N ASP A 116 13.88 16.67 -15.19
CA ASP A 116 13.27 17.62 -14.25
C ASP A 116 13.75 19.08 -14.49
N ALA A 117 14.97 19.29 -15.00
CA ALA A 117 15.53 20.63 -15.27
C ALA A 117 14.65 21.48 -16.22
N LYS A 118 13.93 20.86 -17.15
CA LYS A 118 12.98 21.56 -18.03
C LYS A 118 11.70 22.03 -17.32
N VAL A 119 11.36 21.45 -16.18
CA VAL A 119 10.15 21.77 -15.42
C VAL A 119 10.48 22.68 -14.23
N LEU A 120 11.73 22.66 -13.76
CA LEU A 120 12.21 23.36 -12.55
C LEU A 120 12.62 24.83 -12.80
N THR A 121 12.10 25.50 -13.82
CA THR A 121 12.24 26.97 -13.97
C THR A 121 11.50 27.75 -12.87
N GLN A 122 10.62 27.08 -12.12
CA GLN A 122 9.83 27.66 -11.04
C GLN A 122 10.34 27.20 -9.67
N SER A 123 10.18 28.05 -8.64
CA SER A 123 10.54 27.63 -7.28
C SER A 123 9.70 26.45 -6.80
N LEU A 124 10.29 25.58 -5.97
CA LEU A 124 9.60 24.43 -5.39
C LEU A 124 8.33 24.83 -4.61
N GLY A 125 8.35 26.00 -3.95
CA GLY A 125 7.19 26.54 -3.25
C GLY A 125 6.03 26.81 -4.20
N HIS A 126 6.31 27.43 -5.34
CA HIS A 126 5.31 27.72 -6.38
C HIS A 126 4.75 26.43 -6.98
N LEU A 127 5.60 25.44 -7.29
CA LEU A 127 5.16 24.15 -7.81
C LEU A 127 4.23 23.40 -6.83
N LYS A 128 4.54 23.42 -5.52
CA LYS A 128 3.68 22.84 -4.48
C LYS A 128 2.32 23.52 -4.42
N GLN A 129 2.30 24.86 -4.40
CA GLN A 129 1.05 25.63 -4.36
C GLN A 129 0.23 25.37 -5.63
N GLN A 130 0.86 25.41 -6.79
CA GLN A 130 0.22 25.14 -8.06
C GLN A 130 -0.36 23.71 -8.12
N ALA A 131 0.41 22.70 -7.69
CA ALA A 131 -0.05 21.30 -7.63
C ALA A 131 -1.31 21.15 -6.77
N ARG A 132 -1.40 21.88 -5.65
CA ARG A 132 -2.53 21.79 -4.73
C ARG A 132 -3.78 22.54 -5.20
N LEU A 133 -3.61 23.69 -5.87
CA LEU A 133 -4.69 24.66 -6.12
C LEU A 133 -5.10 24.79 -7.59
N THR A 134 -4.31 24.32 -8.53
CA THR A 134 -4.65 24.44 -9.95
C THR A 134 -5.99 23.79 -10.27
N ARG A 135 -6.76 24.50 -11.10
CA ARG A 135 -8.01 23.98 -11.67
C ARG A 135 -7.83 23.50 -13.12
N ASP A 136 -6.67 23.81 -13.70
CA ASP A 136 -6.31 23.42 -15.06
C ASP A 136 -5.82 21.97 -15.09
N PRO A 137 -6.50 21.05 -15.79
CA PRO A 137 -6.14 19.66 -15.88
C PRO A 137 -4.81 19.43 -16.59
N ASP A 138 -4.44 20.28 -17.58
CA ASP A 138 -3.20 20.14 -18.33
C ASP A 138 -2.00 20.56 -17.49
N VAL A 139 -2.16 21.59 -16.67
CA VAL A 139 -1.16 22.00 -15.67
C VAL A 139 -0.98 20.90 -14.64
N LEU A 140 -2.08 20.34 -14.13
CA LEU A 140 -2.02 19.25 -13.15
C LEU A 140 -1.35 18.01 -13.74
N ALA A 141 -1.70 17.63 -14.97
CA ALA A 141 -1.08 16.50 -15.69
C ALA A 141 0.43 16.67 -15.86
N ARG A 142 0.91 17.91 -16.08
CA ARG A 142 2.35 18.21 -16.12
C ARG A 142 3.00 18.15 -14.74
N LEU A 143 2.35 18.69 -13.70
CA LEU A 143 2.88 18.71 -12.35
C LEU A 143 3.02 17.31 -11.74
N VAL A 144 2.12 16.38 -12.06
CA VAL A 144 2.22 14.98 -11.62
C VAL A 144 3.36 14.21 -12.28
N THR A 145 3.99 14.76 -13.33
CA THR A 145 5.21 14.18 -13.89
C THR A 145 6.49 14.62 -13.17
N VAL A 146 6.40 15.61 -12.26
CA VAL A 146 7.55 16.04 -11.46
C VAL A 146 7.88 14.97 -10.42
N SER A 147 9.14 14.53 -10.40
CA SER A 147 9.60 13.47 -9.49
C SER A 147 9.83 13.93 -8.05
N ASN A 148 9.40 15.14 -7.67
CA ASN A 148 9.57 15.65 -6.32
C ASN A 148 8.45 15.19 -5.38
N PRO A 149 8.76 14.47 -4.27
CA PRO A 149 7.75 13.90 -3.38
C PRO A 149 6.81 14.95 -2.76
N SER A 150 7.33 16.15 -2.49
CA SER A 150 6.53 17.24 -1.92
C SER A 150 5.52 17.81 -2.92
N VAL A 151 5.87 17.86 -4.21
CA VAL A 151 4.93 18.28 -5.28
C VAL A 151 3.85 17.20 -5.45
N VAL A 152 4.25 15.92 -5.49
CA VAL A 152 3.33 14.78 -5.56
C VAL A 152 2.35 14.79 -4.39
N ARG A 153 2.84 14.94 -3.14
CA ARG A 153 1.98 15.02 -1.95
C ARG A 153 0.93 16.14 -2.06
N ASN A 154 1.31 17.32 -2.57
CA ASN A 154 0.38 18.42 -2.77
C ASN A 154 -0.61 18.14 -3.91
N ALA A 155 -0.16 17.50 -5.00
CA ALA A 155 -1.04 17.09 -6.09
C ALA A 155 -2.09 16.07 -5.62
N LEU A 156 -1.71 15.10 -4.78
CA LEU A 156 -2.63 14.10 -4.21
C LEU A 156 -3.77 14.72 -3.38
N LEU A 157 -3.57 15.92 -2.85
CA LEU A 157 -4.58 16.70 -2.11
C LEU A 157 -5.45 17.58 -3.02
N ASN A 158 -5.13 17.68 -4.32
CA ASN A 158 -5.90 18.50 -5.24
C ASN A 158 -7.28 17.86 -5.50
N PRO A 159 -8.40 18.59 -5.29
CA PRO A 159 -9.73 18.04 -5.52
C PRO A 159 -10.02 17.68 -6.99
N ARG A 160 -9.29 18.27 -7.94
CA ARG A 160 -9.41 18.00 -9.38
C ARG A 160 -8.56 16.81 -9.86
N LEU A 161 -7.71 16.25 -8.98
CA LEU A 161 -6.91 15.08 -9.36
C LEU A 161 -7.84 13.89 -9.62
N THR A 162 -7.65 13.24 -10.75
CA THR A 162 -8.41 12.07 -11.19
C THR A 162 -7.64 10.78 -10.92
N GLU A 163 -8.35 9.66 -10.84
CA GLU A 163 -7.75 8.34 -10.66
C GLU A 163 -6.76 8.00 -11.79
N ASP A 164 -7.12 8.32 -13.05
CA ASP A 164 -6.24 8.10 -14.21
C ASP A 164 -4.90 8.81 -14.08
N LEU A 165 -4.89 10.04 -13.58
CA LEU A 165 -3.64 10.77 -13.36
C LEU A 165 -2.80 10.10 -12.27
N VAL A 166 -3.41 9.62 -11.19
CA VAL A 166 -2.70 8.90 -10.13
C VAL A 166 -2.16 7.56 -10.62
N VAL A 167 -2.92 6.82 -11.43
CA VAL A 167 -2.46 5.57 -12.07
C VAL A 167 -1.26 5.86 -12.96
N ARG A 168 -1.29 6.91 -13.78
CA ARG A 168 -0.14 7.32 -14.61
C ARG A 168 1.09 7.68 -13.76
N MET A 169 0.90 8.38 -12.63
CA MET A 169 1.98 8.65 -11.68
C MET A 169 2.58 7.37 -11.12
N ALA A 170 1.74 6.44 -10.67
CA ALA A 170 2.15 5.16 -10.10
C ALA A 170 2.81 4.22 -11.12
N ALA A 171 2.38 4.26 -12.38
CA ALA A 171 2.92 3.44 -13.47
C ALA A 171 4.17 4.03 -14.12
N ARG A 172 4.56 5.26 -13.79
CA ARG A 172 5.68 5.95 -14.43
C ARG A 172 7.00 5.19 -14.24
N ARG A 173 7.78 5.10 -15.31
CA ARG A 173 9.11 4.47 -15.33
C ARG A 173 10.06 5.29 -16.22
N PRO A 174 11.29 5.60 -15.75
CA PRO A 174 11.80 5.41 -14.40
C PRO A 174 11.08 6.30 -13.39
N ALA A 175 11.07 5.88 -12.09
CA ALA A 175 10.44 6.63 -11.01
C ALA A 175 11.32 6.62 -9.75
N ARG A 176 11.33 7.74 -9.02
CA ARG A 176 11.86 7.76 -7.66
C ARG A 176 10.92 6.97 -6.73
N PRO A 177 11.45 6.26 -5.72
CA PRO A 177 10.62 5.50 -4.78
C PRO A 177 9.70 6.40 -3.94
N GLU A 178 10.17 7.58 -3.51
CA GLU A 178 9.44 8.45 -2.57
C GLU A 178 8.06 8.92 -3.11
N PRO A 179 7.91 9.35 -4.37
CA PRO A 179 6.60 9.63 -4.97
C PRO A 179 5.63 8.44 -4.91
N LEU A 180 6.11 7.23 -5.15
CA LEU A 180 5.30 6.01 -5.09
C LEU A 180 4.83 5.73 -3.65
N VAL A 181 5.71 5.93 -2.68
CA VAL A 181 5.39 5.84 -1.25
C VAL A 181 4.35 6.90 -0.85
N GLU A 182 4.45 8.14 -1.36
CA GLU A 182 3.45 9.18 -1.08
C GLU A 182 2.07 8.82 -1.65
N ILE A 183 1.99 8.20 -2.83
CA ILE A 183 0.72 7.71 -3.39
C ILE A 183 0.13 6.64 -2.47
N TRP A 184 0.94 5.69 -2.00
CA TRP A 184 0.51 4.65 -1.07
C TRP A 184 0.02 5.21 0.27
N LYS A 185 0.69 6.22 0.82
CA LYS A 185 0.28 6.88 2.07
C LYS A 185 -1.03 7.67 1.96
N SER A 186 -1.47 8.00 0.75
CA SER A 186 -2.71 8.75 0.54
C SER A 186 -3.93 7.86 0.74
N SER A 187 -4.69 8.08 1.82
CA SER A 187 -5.90 7.31 2.13
C SER A 187 -7.00 7.42 1.05
N ARG A 188 -7.02 8.51 0.29
CA ARG A 188 -7.93 8.69 -0.84
C ARG A 188 -7.61 7.76 -2.01
N TRP A 189 -6.32 7.50 -2.26
CA TRP A 189 -5.86 6.84 -3.48
C TRP A 189 -5.40 5.40 -3.26
N SER A 190 -4.83 5.09 -2.09
CA SER A 190 -4.37 3.73 -1.76
C SER A 190 -5.51 2.70 -1.64
N THR A 191 -6.76 3.15 -1.52
CA THR A 191 -7.94 2.27 -1.54
C THR A 191 -8.40 1.89 -2.96
N ARG A 192 -7.92 2.60 -3.98
CA ARG A 192 -8.31 2.38 -5.38
C ARG A 192 -7.56 1.19 -5.98
N HIS A 193 -8.31 0.23 -6.52
CA HIS A 193 -7.74 -0.99 -7.09
C HIS A 193 -6.73 -0.71 -8.21
N ALA A 194 -7.09 0.16 -9.18
CA ALA A 194 -6.19 0.50 -10.29
C ALA A 194 -4.88 1.16 -9.82
N VAL A 195 -4.93 1.96 -8.75
CA VAL A 195 -3.74 2.58 -8.15
C VAL A 195 -2.86 1.53 -7.47
N ARG A 196 -3.44 0.61 -6.69
CA ARG A 196 -2.70 -0.52 -6.06
C ARG A 196 -1.99 -1.36 -7.11
N ARG A 197 -2.72 -1.72 -8.17
CA ARG A 197 -2.17 -2.48 -9.29
C ARG A 197 -1.01 -1.74 -9.94
N ALA A 198 -1.18 -0.46 -10.29
CA ALA A 198 -0.13 0.34 -10.91
C ALA A 198 1.13 0.47 -10.04
N LEU A 199 0.96 0.59 -8.71
CA LEU A 199 2.06 0.64 -7.75
C LEU A 199 2.84 -0.68 -7.71
N VAL A 200 2.15 -1.82 -7.49
CA VAL A 200 2.81 -3.10 -7.26
C VAL A 200 3.55 -3.63 -8.50
N PHE A 201 3.05 -3.30 -9.69
CA PHE A 201 3.73 -3.62 -10.95
C PHE A 201 4.89 -2.66 -11.28
N ASN A 202 5.13 -1.62 -10.49
CA ASN A 202 6.24 -0.70 -10.71
C ASN A 202 7.54 -1.26 -10.07
N PRO A 203 8.60 -1.57 -10.88
CA PRO A 203 9.84 -2.16 -10.36
C PRO A 203 10.67 -1.21 -9.49
N TYR A 204 10.31 0.07 -9.44
CA TYR A 204 10.93 1.08 -8.56
C TYR A 204 10.21 1.20 -7.21
N LEU A 205 9.07 0.50 -7.02
CA LEU A 205 8.39 0.49 -5.73
C LEU A 205 9.23 -0.26 -4.70
N PRO A 206 9.47 0.32 -3.50
CA PRO A 206 10.12 -0.40 -2.42
C PRO A 206 9.33 -1.66 -2.04
N PRO A 207 9.98 -2.84 -1.96
CA PRO A 207 9.30 -4.10 -1.63
C PRO A 207 8.54 -4.04 -0.31
N GLU A 208 9.04 -3.34 0.69
CA GLU A 208 8.39 -3.09 1.98
C GLU A 208 7.01 -2.41 1.87
N VAL A 209 6.75 -1.71 0.77
CA VAL A 209 5.43 -1.17 0.43
C VAL A 209 4.65 -2.17 -0.39
N GLY A 210 5.31 -2.80 -1.37
CA GLY A 210 4.69 -3.77 -2.27
C GLY A 210 4.07 -4.96 -1.53
N VAL A 211 4.79 -5.55 -0.56
CA VAL A 211 4.30 -6.69 0.25
C VAL A 211 3.01 -6.38 1.02
N LYS A 212 2.76 -5.11 1.33
CA LYS A 212 1.53 -4.64 1.97
C LYS A 212 0.38 -4.46 0.99
N ILE A 213 0.69 -4.27 -0.30
CA ILE A 213 -0.30 -4.12 -1.36
C ILE A 213 -0.74 -5.48 -1.91
N VAL A 214 0.18 -6.43 -2.04
CA VAL A 214 -0.08 -7.75 -2.65
C VAL A 214 -1.33 -8.44 -2.08
N PRO A 215 -1.54 -8.53 -0.74
CA PRO A 215 -2.73 -9.19 -0.19
C PRO A 215 -4.05 -8.45 -0.46
N LEU A 216 -3.99 -7.23 -0.99
CA LEU A 216 -5.15 -6.40 -1.33
C LEU A 216 -5.55 -6.51 -2.81
N LEU A 217 -4.83 -7.33 -3.59
CA LEU A 217 -5.10 -7.58 -5.00
C LEU A 217 -6.12 -8.72 -5.17
N ASN A 218 -6.81 -8.72 -6.32
CA ASN A 218 -7.66 -9.83 -6.70
C ASN A 218 -6.85 -11.01 -7.28
N GLY A 219 -7.49 -12.16 -7.43
CA GLY A 219 -6.82 -13.38 -7.90
C GLY A 219 -6.19 -13.24 -9.29
N ASN A 220 -6.80 -12.49 -10.22
CA ASN A 220 -6.24 -12.27 -11.56
C ASN A 220 -4.95 -11.45 -11.50
N ASP A 221 -4.94 -10.38 -10.71
CA ASP A 221 -3.74 -9.55 -10.53
C ASP A 221 -2.64 -10.33 -9.79
N LEU A 222 -2.99 -11.16 -8.80
CA LEU A 222 -2.02 -12.03 -8.13
C LEU A 222 -1.38 -13.02 -9.11
N ALA A 223 -2.16 -13.62 -10.03
CA ALA A 223 -1.65 -14.53 -11.03
C ALA A 223 -0.70 -13.83 -12.03
N GLU A 224 -1.09 -12.65 -12.50
CA GLU A 224 -0.25 -11.82 -13.37
C GLU A 224 1.05 -11.41 -12.65
N LEU A 225 0.95 -10.96 -11.40
CA LEU A 225 2.09 -10.53 -10.59
C LEU A 225 3.09 -11.66 -10.34
N ALA A 226 2.60 -12.87 -10.04
CA ALA A 226 3.45 -14.04 -9.83
C ALA A 226 4.27 -14.39 -11.08
N GLY A 227 3.74 -14.12 -12.28
CA GLY A 227 4.40 -14.37 -13.58
C GLY A 227 5.30 -13.24 -14.07
N ASP A 228 5.21 -12.01 -13.52
CA ASP A 228 5.93 -10.84 -14.05
C ASP A 228 7.37 -10.76 -13.52
N ALA A 229 8.35 -11.16 -14.36
CA ALA A 229 9.78 -11.09 -14.02
C ALA A 229 10.31 -9.66 -13.80
N SER A 230 9.61 -8.61 -14.20
CA SER A 230 10.02 -7.22 -14.00
C SER A 230 9.82 -6.75 -12.56
N VAL A 231 8.95 -7.42 -11.80
CA VAL A 231 8.63 -7.11 -10.42
C VAL A 231 9.62 -7.78 -9.45
N HIS A 232 9.72 -7.26 -8.24
CA HIS A 232 10.61 -7.80 -7.21
C HIS A 232 10.25 -9.26 -6.86
N PRO A 233 11.24 -10.17 -6.71
CA PRO A 233 11.00 -11.58 -6.41
C PRO A 233 10.11 -11.82 -5.19
N SER A 234 10.32 -11.11 -4.07
CA SER A 234 9.49 -11.27 -2.86
C SER A 234 8.00 -11.04 -3.13
N LEU A 235 7.63 -10.06 -3.98
CA LEU A 235 6.23 -9.78 -4.31
C LEU A 235 5.63 -10.90 -5.16
N ARG A 236 6.42 -11.45 -6.08
CA ARG A 236 6.03 -12.58 -6.93
C ARG A 236 5.80 -13.84 -6.11
N GLU A 237 6.72 -14.13 -5.20
CA GLU A 237 6.65 -15.28 -4.29
C GLU A 237 5.47 -15.17 -3.34
N GLN A 238 5.25 -13.98 -2.74
CA GLN A 238 4.08 -13.72 -1.91
C GLN A 238 2.78 -13.92 -2.70
N ALA A 239 2.69 -13.41 -3.93
CA ALA A 239 1.52 -13.60 -4.79
C ALA A 239 1.28 -15.09 -5.10
N ALA A 240 2.33 -15.84 -5.43
CA ALA A 240 2.24 -17.27 -5.66
C ALA A 240 1.78 -18.05 -4.41
N ARG A 241 2.31 -17.72 -3.23
CA ARG A 241 1.86 -18.31 -1.96
C ARG A 241 0.39 -18.05 -1.69
N LEU A 242 -0.08 -16.80 -1.87
CA LEU A 242 -1.49 -16.46 -1.67
C LEU A 242 -2.43 -17.17 -2.64
N LEU A 243 -1.98 -17.48 -3.86
CA LEU A 243 -2.78 -18.25 -4.84
C LEU A 243 -2.88 -19.73 -4.47
N THR A 244 -1.80 -20.32 -3.95
CA THR A 244 -1.70 -21.77 -3.71
C THR A 244 -2.09 -22.20 -2.30
N ALA A 245 -1.99 -21.30 -1.32
CA ALA A 245 -2.29 -21.62 0.08
C ALA A 245 -3.77 -21.96 0.27
N ALA A 246 -4.02 -23.10 0.95
CA ALA A 246 -5.35 -23.36 1.50
C ALA A 246 -5.70 -22.28 2.52
N GLY A 247 -6.89 -21.70 2.41
CA GLY A 247 -7.36 -20.74 3.42
C GLY A 247 -7.53 -21.43 4.78
N PRO A 248 -7.37 -20.68 5.90
CA PRO A 248 -7.62 -21.23 7.23
C PRO A 248 -9.08 -21.68 7.36
N VAL A 249 -9.27 -22.82 7.95
CA VAL A 249 -10.60 -23.45 8.21
C VAL A 249 -11.39 -22.65 9.23
#